data_ad30099531a226e1777ec5bdde9f6222
#
_entry.id   ad30099531a226e1777ec5bdde9f6222
#
_cell.length_a   1.000
_cell.length_b   1.000
_cell.length_c   1.000
_cell.angle_alpha   90.00
_cell.angle_beta   90.00
_cell.angle_gamma   90.00
#
_symmetry.space_group_name_H-M   'P 1'
#
loop_
_entity.id
_entity.type
_entity.pdbx_description
1 polymer ?
#
loop_
_entity_poly.entity_id
_entity_poly.type
_entity_poly.pdbx_seq_one_letter_code
_entity_poly.pdbx_strand_id
1 'polypeptide(L)'
;NGREWYVDMENPKEDENFSFFFNPNITRQEDCSWRISAPVVRMNIKTLEGETSWKNVEMTGYAKIVGVIANSSNKVIENDLTWYARGGKHNQEMPCEATAYMGGLYDNGKVGWKKELWFVGGYTDERQSNKVTNSLIDRWIGWKVVIYNINNSEVKLESYIDNTNTNYWVKVTDLVDDGGWYAKMPDSHFFDADCSKDKDFVITNSGSTATFRSDNLIWDFKNLSIREI
;
A
#
# COMPACT_ATOMS: atom_id res chain seq x y z
N ASN A 1 19.78 -10.37 -8.53
CA ASN A 1 19.02 -9.33 -9.21
C ASN A 1 17.56 -9.75 -9.15
N GLY A 2 16.75 -9.08 -8.32
CA GLY A 2 15.32 -9.30 -8.21
C GLY A 2 14.57 -8.72 -9.42
N ARG A 3 13.26 -9.04 -9.50
CA ARG A 3 12.36 -8.44 -10.49
C ARG A 3 12.13 -6.97 -10.19
N GLU A 4 11.96 -6.17 -11.23
CA GLU A 4 11.64 -4.77 -11.09
C GLU A 4 10.64 -4.36 -12.17
N TRP A 5 9.57 -3.69 -11.78
CA TRP A 5 8.54 -3.16 -12.68
C TRP A 5 8.30 -1.69 -12.45
N TYR A 6 8.14 -0.99 -13.55
CA TYR A 6 7.74 0.41 -13.60
C TYR A 6 6.38 0.48 -14.29
N VAL A 7 5.50 1.34 -13.78
CA VAL A 7 4.27 1.63 -14.50
C VAL A 7 4.58 2.26 -15.85
N ASP A 8 3.89 1.82 -16.90
CA ASP A 8 3.98 2.47 -18.21
C ASP A 8 3.37 3.87 -18.13
N MET A 9 4.21 4.89 -18.16
CA MET A 9 3.78 6.29 -18.09
C MET A 9 3.21 6.81 -19.41
N GLU A 10 3.35 6.11 -20.53
CA GLU A 10 2.66 6.47 -21.77
C GLU A 10 1.20 6.03 -21.76
N ASN A 11 0.92 4.82 -21.27
CA ASN A 11 -0.45 4.29 -21.17
C ASN A 11 -0.64 3.34 -19.97
N PRO A 12 -0.77 3.85 -18.74
CA PRO A 12 -0.83 3.01 -17.54
C PRO A 12 -2.06 2.09 -17.49
N LYS A 13 -3.12 2.39 -18.26
CA LYS A 13 -4.32 1.53 -18.33
C LYS A 13 -4.09 0.24 -19.12
N GLU A 14 -3.18 0.27 -20.08
CA GLU A 14 -2.84 -0.86 -20.94
C GLU A 14 -1.57 -1.59 -20.50
N ASP A 15 -0.98 -1.17 -19.37
CA ASP A 15 0.16 -1.86 -18.79
C ASP A 15 -0.23 -3.27 -18.37
N GLU A 16 0.39 -4.27 -18.98
CA GLU A 16 0.11 -5.68 -18.73
C GLU A 16 0.44 -6.12 -17.30
N ASN A 17 1.34 -5.41 -16.62
CA ASN A 17 1.77 -5.71 -15.26
C ASN A 17 0.84 -5.12 -14.20
N PHE A 18 -0.03 -4.17 -14.57
CA PHE A 18 -0.95 -3.51 -13.66
C PHE A 18 -2.41 -3.87 -13.96
N SER A 19 -3.22 -3.87 -12.91
CA SER A 19 -4.67 -3.93 -13.03
C SER A 19 -5.31 -2.93 -12.11
N PHE A 20 -6.28 -2.19 -12.64
CA PHE A 20 -7.04 -1.18 -11.89
C PHE A 20 -8.37 -1.77 -11.45
N PHE A 21 -8.64 -1.72 -10.15
CA PHE A 21 -9.93 -2.10 -9.58
C PHE A 21 -10.75 -0.88 -9.23
N PHE A 22 -12.09 -1.05 -9.26
CA PHE A 22 -13.12 -0.03 -9.03
C PHE A 22 -13.22 1.02 -10.14
N ASN A 23 -12.71 0.70 -11.33
CA ASN A 23 -12.84 1.50 -12.56
C ASN A 23 -12.63 3.02 -12.35
N PRO A 24 -11.46 3.42 -11.85
CA PRO A 24 -11.19 4.82 -11.58
C PRO A 24 -11.16 5.66 -12.85
N ASN A 25 -11.49 6.94 -12.73
CA ASN A 25 -11.21 7.89 -13.80
C ASN A 25 -9.71 8.21 -13.82
N ILE A 26 -9.06 7.99 -14.97
CA ILE A 26 -7.63 8.24 -15.15
C ILE A 26 -7.43 9.15 -16.34
N THR A 27 -6.74 10.28 -16.14
CA THR A 27 -6.49 11.30 -17.17
C THR A 27 -5.05 11.77 -17.14
N ARG A 28 -4.43 11.87 -18.33
CA ARG A 28 -3.07 12.42 -18.48
C ARG A 28 -3.09 13.92 -18.21
N GLN A 29 -2.05 14.41 -17.51
CA GLN A 29 -1.85 15.80 -17.19
C GLN A 29 -0.79 16.43 -18.10
N GLU A 30 -0.72 17.77 -18.14
CA GLU A 30 0.23 18.50 -18.98
C GLU A 30 1.71 18.21 -18.62
N ASP A 31 1.99 17.90 -17.36
CA ASP A 31 3.33 17.53 -16.87
C ASP A 31 3.67 16.05 -17.08
N CYS A 32 2.90 15.36 -17.92
CA CYS A 32 3.02 13.93 -18.21
C CYS A 32 2.76 13.01 -17.00
N SER A 33 2.28 13.54 -15.89
CA SER A 33 1.72 12.72 -14.80
C SER A 33 0.32 12.21 -15.14
N TRP A 34 -0.20 11.29 -14.34
CA TRP A 34 -1.55 10.78 -14.49
C TRP A 34 -2.39 11.08 -13.26
N ARG A 35 -3.52 11.72 -13.48
CA ARG A 35 -4.53 11.94 -12.44
C ARG A 35 -5.45 10.76 -12.33
N ILE A 36 -5.68 10.30 -11.10
CA ILE A 36 -6.61 9.22 -10.79
C ILE A 36 -7.60 9.67 -9.72
N SER A 37 -8.87 9.29 -9.90
CA SER A 37 -9.98 9.71 -9.03
C SER A 37 -11.00 8.59 -8.90
N ALA A 38 -11.19 8.12 -7.68
CA ALA A 38 -12.31 7.29 -7.23
C ALA A 38 -12.33 7.25 -5.70
N PRO A 39 -13.48 6.93 -5.07
CA PRO A 39 -13.54 6.74 -3.61
C PRO A 39 -12.54 5.71 -3.08
N VAL A 40 -12.31 4.65 -3.83
CA VAL A 40 -11.26 3.66 -3.58
C VAL A 40 -10.59 3.32 -4.91
N VAL A 41 -9.28 3.37 -4.94
CA VAL A 41 -8.47 2.92 -6.06
C VAL A 41 -7.54 1.81 -5.58
N ARG A 42 -7.43 0.75 -6.37
CA ARG A 42 -6.39 -0.28 -6.20
C ARG A 42 -5.71 -0.51 -7.54
N MET A 43 -4.42 -0.20 -7.61
CA MET A 43 -3.55 -0.55 -8.73
C MET A 43 -2.73 -1.76 -8.30
N ASN A 44 -3.18 -2.95 -8.68
CA ASN A 44 -2.50 -4.18 -8.31
C ASN A 44 -1.43 -4.52 -9.34
N ILE A 45 -0.24 -4.81 -8.83
CA ILE A 45 0.85 -5.36 -9.65
C ILE A 45 0.64 -6.87 -9.74
N LYS A 46 0.54 -7.38 -10.95
CA LYS A 46 0.38 -8.81 -11.21
C LYS A 46 1.72 -9.53 -11.04
N THR A 47 1.66 -10.75 -10.52
CA THR A 47 2.73 -11.71 -10.75
C THR A 47 2.44 -12.40 -12.08
N LEU A 48 3.44 -12.56 -12.92
CA LEU A 48 3.31 -13.36 -14.15
C LEU A 48 3.03 -14.81 -13.78
N GLU A 49 2.27 -15.51 -14.62
CA GLU A 49 1.94 -16.92 -14.41
C GLU A 49 3.21 -17.77 -14.28
N GLY A 50 3.31 -18.55 -13.22
CA GLY A 50 4.49 -19.36 -12.91
C GLY A 50 5.62 -18.67 -12.17
N GLU A 51 5.50 -17.38 -11.87
CA GLU A 51 6.48 -16.63 -11.06
C GLU A 51 6.20 -16.69 -9.57
N THR A 52 7.26 -16.46 -8.78
CA THR A 52 7.15 -16.38 -7.32
C THR A 52 6.40 -15.12 -6.90
N SER A 53 5.56 -15.26 -5.87
CA SER A 53 4.83 -14.16 -5.25
C SER A 53 5.76 -13.12 -4.61
N TRP A 54 5.25 -11.89 -4.38
CA TRP A 54 5.97 -10.79 -3.73
C TRP A 54 6.29 -11.09 -2.26
N LYS A 55 7.56 -11.05 -1.88
CA LYS A 55 8.01 -11.27 -0.51
C LYS A 55 8.79 -10.09 0.05
N ASN A 56 10.00 -9.88 -0.44
CA ASN A 56 10.84 -8.76 -0.03
C ASN A 56 10.77 -7.70 -1.13
N VAL A 57 10.20 -6.56 -0.83
CA VAL A 57 9.87 -5.56 -1.85
C VAL A 57 10.16 -4.15 -1.41
N GLU A 58 10.53 -3.33 -2.37
CA GLU A 58 10.49 -1.88 -2.31
C GLU A 58 9.45 -1.38 -3.31
N MET A 59 8.50 -0.58 -2.84
CA MET A 59 7.51 0.12 -3.66
C MET A 59 7.80 1.61 -3.61
N THR A 60 7.91 2.25 -4.76
CA THR A 60 8.33 3.66 -4.87
C THR A 60 7.46 4.40 -5.87
N GLY A 61 7.25 5.68 -5.67
CA GLY A 61 6.61 6.57 -6.63
C GLY A 61 6.47 7.99 -6.11
N TYR A 62 5.95 8.86 -6.97
CA TYR A 62 5.65 10.23 -6.62
C TYR A 62 4.16 10.48 -6.71
N ALA A 63 3.63 11.18 -5.72
CA ALA A 63 2.23 11.53 -5.61
C ALA A 63 2.05 13.02 -5.31
N LYS A 64 0.96 13.60 -5.86
CA LYS A 64 0.49 14.94 -5.53
C LYS A 64 -1.01 14.85 -5.32
N ILE A 65 -1.50 15.14 -4.11
CA ILE A 65 -2.92 15.17 -3.83
C ILE A 65 -3.49 16.48 -4.38
N VAL A 66 -4.53 16.39 -5.20
CA VAL A 66 -5.20 17.53 -5.84
C VAL A 66 -6.50 17.86 -5.12
N GLY A 67 -7.11 16.87 -4.49
CA GLY A 67 -8.34 17.05 -3.73
C GLY A 67 -8.76 15.81 -2.99
N VAL A 68 -9.76 15.99 -2.15
CA VAL A 68 -10.39 14.92 -1.37
C VAL A 68 -11.81 14.71 -1.90
N ILE A 69 -12.19 13.47 -2.11
CA ILE A 69 -13.57 13.12 -2.51
C ILE A 69 -14.44 13.21 -1.25
N ALA A 70 -15.39 14.13 -1.27
CA ALA A 70 -16.34 14.28 -0.18
C ALA A 70 -17.17 13.00 0.00
N ASN A 71 -17.18 12.48 1.22
CA ASN A 71 -18.02 11.35 1.55
C ASN A 71 -19.30 11.84 2.23
N SER A 72 -20.44 11.30 1.78
CA SER A 72 -21.77 11.60 2.33
C SER A 72 -22.06 10.94 3.68
N SER A 73 -21.17 10.07 4.16
CA SER A 73 -21.30 9.46 5.48
C SER A 73 -20.48 10.26 6.51
N ASN A 74 -21.08 10.55 7.67
CA ASN A 74 -20.42 11.21 8.83
C ASN A 74 -19.28 10.37 9.47
N LYS A 75 -18.75 9.37 8.76
CA LYS A 75 -17.58 8.61 9.23
C LYS A 75 -16.33 9.39 8.88
N VAL A 76 -15.44 9.53 9.86
CA VAL A 76 -14.06 9.98 9.61
C VAL A 76 -13.42 8.90 8.73
N ILE A 77 -13.29 9.22 7.46
CA ILE A 77 -12.62 8.33 6.51
C ILE A 77 -11.22 8.87 6.33
N GLU A 78 -10.26 7.98 6.46
CA GLU A 78 -8.86 8.31 6.21
C GLU A 78 -8.70 8.67 4.73
N ASN A 79 -8.02 9.77 4.46
CA ASN A 79 -7.66 10.22 3.12
C ASN A 79 -6.19 9.90 2.96
N ASP A 80 -5.89 8.74 2.38
CA ASP A 80 -4.54 8.23 2.37
C ASP A 80 -4.15 7.53 1.08
N LEU A 81 -2.84 7.51 0.88
CA LEU A 81 -2.16 6.60 -0.02
C LEU A 81 -1.67 5.43 0.83
N THR A 82 -2.16 4.23 0.54
CA THR A 82 -1.75 3.02 1.24
C THR A 82 -1.10 2.07 0.26
N TRP A 83 0.22 1.88 0.40
CA TRP A 83 0.97 0.92 -0.42
C TRP A 83 1.25 -0.32 0.41
N TYR A 84 0.89 -1.49 -0.16
CA TYR A 84 0.97 -2.72 0.59
C TYR A 84 1.40 -3.92 -0.25
N ALA A 85 1.98 -4.90 0.41
CA ALA A 85 2.39 -6.16 -0.18
C ALA A 85 2.17 -7.33 0.79
N ARG A 86 2.46 -8.54 0.30
CA ARG A 86 2.24 -9.82 0.97
C ARG A 86 0.76 -10.14 1.17
N GLY A 87 -0.07 -9.57 0.32
CA GLY A 87 -1.49 -9.83 0.24
C GLY A 87 -1.83 -10.94 -0.74
N GLY A 88 -3.05 -11.40 -0.62
CA GLY A 88 -3.68 -12.33 -1.53
C GLY A 88 -5.15 -11.97 -1.74
N LYS A 89 -5.97 -12.95 -2.08
CA LYS A 89 -7.39 -12.72 -2.32
C LYS A 89 -8.14 -12.45 -1.01
N HIS A 90 -8.96 -11.40 -1.03
CA HIS A 90 -9.92 -11.05 0.02
C HIS A 90 -11.27 -11.67 -0.30
N ASN A 91 -11.42 -12.96 -0.15
CA ASN A 91 -12.69 -13.64 -0.33
C ASN A 91 -12.84 -14.83 0.63
N GLN A 92 -14.06 -15.34 0.77
CA GLN A 92 -14.37 -16.45 1.66
C GLN A 92 -13.83 -17.80 1.16
N GLU A 93 -13.52 -17.93 -0.12
CA GLU A 93 -12.97 -19.16 -0.69
C GLU A 93 -11.49 -19.36 -0.33
N MET A 94 -10.77 -18.24 -0.13
CA MET A 94 -9.34 -18.24 0.22
C MET A 94 -9.05 -17.28 1.38
N PRO A 95 -9.73 -17.44 2.53
CA PRO A 95 -9.67 -16.45 3.63
C PRO A 95 -8.27 -16.30 4.21
N CYS A 96 -7.45 -17.34 4.17
CA CYS A 96 -6.10 -17.33 4.75
C CYS A 96 -5.06 -16.55 3.94
N GLU A 97 -5.40 -16.12 2.73
CA GLU A 97 -4.57 -15.24 1.90
C GLU A 97 -4.78 -13.74 2.19
N ALA A 98 -5.85 -13.40 2.89
CA ALA A 98 -6.23 -12.01 3.17
C ALA A 98 -5.35 -11.40 4.27
N THR A 99 -4.09 -11.16 3.92
CA THR A 99 -3.06 -10.53 4.76
C THR A 99 -2.41 -9.37 4.02
N ALA A 100 -1.86 -8.39 4.73
CA ALA A 100 -0.97 -7.38 4.15
C ALA A 100 -0.17 -6.63 5.22
N TYR A 101 1.02 -6.13 4.87
CA TYR A 101 1.63 -4.98 5.53
C TYR A 101 1.33 -3.73 4.72
N MET A 102 0.81 -2.70 5.39
CA MET A 102 0.27 -1.50 4.78
C MET A 102 1.03 -0.27 5.27
N GLY A 103 1.82 0.36 4.41
CA GLY A 103 2.45 1.65 4.68
C GLY A 103 1.54 2.78 4.22
N GLY A 104 1.06 3.61 5.15
CA GLY A 104 0.15 4.71 4.90
C GLY A 104 0.85 6.06 4.84
N LEU A 105 0.47 6.90 3.89
CA LEU A 105 0.83 8.32 3.79
C LEU A 105 -0.46 9.14 3.63
N TYR A 106 -0.77 9.97 4.64
CA TYR A 106 -2.00 10.73 4.72
C TYR A 106 -1.87 12.12 4.08
N ASP A 107 -2.98 12.69 3.66
CA ASP A 107 -3.06 14.02 3.03
C ASP A 107 -2.42 15.15 3.85
N ASN A 108 -2.44 15.01 5.17
CA ASN A 108 -1.87 15.95 6.12
C ASN A 108 -0.36 15.79 6.39
N GLY A 109 0.27 14.81 5.75
CA GLY A 109 1.70 14.50 5.90
C GLY A 109 2.04 13.57 7.06
N LYS A 110 1.05 12.93 7.66
CA LYS A 110 1.24 11.84 8.62
C LYS A 110 1.61 10.55 7.86
N VAL A 111 2.40 9.69 8.48
CA VAL A 111 2.68 8.33 8.01
C VAL A 111 2.32 7.34 9.10
N GLY A 112 2.21 6.05 8.74
CA GLY A 112 2.02 4.99 9.71
C GLY A 112 2.00 3.62 9.05
N TRP A 113 2.02 2.58 9.86
CA TRP A 113 1.93 1.19 9.43
C TRP A 113 0.75 0.50 10.07
N LYS A 114 -0.02 -0.25 9.26
CA LYS A 114 -1.04 -1.19 9.70
C LYS A 114 -0.71 -2.59 9.18
N LYS A 115 -1.19 -3.61 9.90
CA LYS A 115 -1.17 -4.99 9.46
C LYS A 115 -2.61 -5.46 9.28
N GLU A 116 -2.86 -6.21 8.24
CA GLU A 116 -4.16 -6.75 7.90
C GLU A 116 -4.14 -8.27 8.03
N LEU A 117 -5.07 -8.82 8.81
CA LEU A 117 -5.27 -10.24 9.07
C LEU A 117 -6.77 -10.54 9.08
N TRP A 118 -7.39 -10.58 7.89
CA TRP A 118 -8.84 -10.67 7.74
C TRP A 118 -9.47 -11.97 8.26
N PHE A 119 -8.68 -13.03 8.37
CA PHE A 119 -9.16 -14.33 8.86
C PHE A 119 -9.22 -14.42 10.40
N VAL A 120 -8.66 -13.47 11.14
CA VAL A 120 -8.47 -13.61 12.60
C VAL A 120 -8.70 -12.32 13.39
N GLY A 121 -9.15 -11.25 12.78
CA GLY A 121 -9.45 -10.01 13.49
C GLY A 121 -9.37 -8.71 12.70
N GLY A 122 -9.09 -8.77 11.40
CA GLY A 122 -9.06 -7.60 10.52
C GLY A 122 -7.78 -6.78 10.66
N TYR A 123 -7.89 -5.50 11.01
CA TYR A 123 -6.75 -4.57 11.11
C TYR A 123 -6.14 -4.52 12.51
N THR A 124 -4.84 -4.28 12.56
CA THR A 124 -4.13 -3.89 13.79
C THR A 124 -4.25 -2.40 14.06
N ASP A 125 -3.89 -1.97 15.27
CA ASP A 125 -3.63 -0.54 15.51
C ASP A 125 -2.47 -0.06 14.63
N GLU A 126 -2.48 1.23 14.32
CA GLU A 126 -1.41 1.88 13.58
C GLU A 126 -0.16 2.04 14.45
N ARG A 127 0.99 1.64 13.91
CA ARG A 127 2.32 1.85 14.53
C ARG A 127 3.12 2.90 13.76
N GLN A 128 4.08 3.55 14.44
CA GLN A 128 4.96 4.60 13.87
C GLN A 128 4.15 5.74 13.23
N SER A 129 3.05 6.12 13.88
CA SER A 129 2.10 7.12 13.41
C SER A 129 2.58 8.53 13.74
N ASN A 130 3.32 9.15 12.81
CA ASN A 130 3.96 10.44 13.01
C ASN A 130 3.74 11.39 11.83
N LYS A 131 3.63 12.69 12.11
CA LYS A 131 3.67 13.72 11.06
C LYS A 131 5.14 13.95 10.65
N VAL A 132 5.46 13.68 9.40
CA VAL A 132 6.83 13.69 8.86
C VAL A 132 7.05 14.74 7.78
N THR A 133 5.96 15.29 7.26
CA THR A 133 6.00 16.36 6.24
C THR A 133 4.80 17.30 6.39
N ASN A 134 4.77 18.37 5.60
CA ASN A 134 3.58 19.21 5.44
C ASN A 134 2.52 18.48 4.60
N SER A 135 1.32 19.09 4.47
CA SER A 135 0.26 18.57 3.60
C SER A 135 0.78 18.25 2.19
N LEU A 136 0.22 17.19 1.62
CA LEU A 136 0.51 16.76 0.26
C LEU A 136 -0.36 17.49 -0.79
N ILE A 137 -1.29 18.34 -0.35
CA ILE A 137 -2.17 19.08 -1.26
C ILE A 137 -1.32 19.99 -2.16
N ASP A 138 -1.51 19.86 -3.46
CA ASP A 138 -0.83 20.60 -4.54
C ASP A 138 0.69 20.52 -4.51
N ARG A 139 1.26 19.50 -3.86
CA ARG A 139 2.70 19.31 -3.73
C ARG A 139 3.12 17.90 -4.12
N TRP A 140 4.12 17.77 -4.98
CA TRP A 140 4.76 16.51 -5.28
C TRP A 140 5.57 15.99 -4.08
N ILE A 141 5.34 14.74 -3.73
CA ILE A 141 6.06 14.00 -2.68
C ILE A 141 6.48 12.65 -3.25
N GLY A 142 7.75 12.30 -3.09
CA GLY A 142 8.18 10.93 -3.24
C GLY A 142 7.79 10.13 -1.99
N TRP A 143 7.19 8.96 -2.21
CA TRP A 143 6.84 7.99 -1.17
C TRP A 143 7.45 6.64 -1.50
N LYS A 144 8.04 6.00 -0.49
CA LYS A 144 8.65 4.69 -0.62
C LYS A 144 8.33 3.86 0.61
N VAL A 145 7.91 2.61 0.38
CA VAL A 145 7.75 1.59 1.42
C VAL A 145 8.64 0.39 1.11
N VAL A 146 9.27 -0.17 2.15
CA VAL A 146 10.16 -1.30 2.06
C VAL A 146 9.72 -2.35 3.07
N ILE A 147 9.52 -3.58 2.58
CA ILE A 147 9.02 -4.70 3.37
C ILE A 147 9.94 -5.89 3.11
N TYR A 148 10.66 -6.37 4.13
CA TYR A 148 11.53 -7.53 3.97
C TYR A 148 11.67 -8.37 5.24
N ASN A 149 11.92 -9.67 5.07
CA ASN A 149 12.23 -10.55 6.19
C ASN A 149 13.65 -10.27 6.69
N ILE A 150 13.79 -10.02 7.98
CA ILE A 150 15.08 -10.07 8.65
C ILE A 150 15.52 -11.53 8.79
N ASN A 151 14.56 -12.38 9.18
CA ASN A 151 14.71 -13.82 9.34
C ASN A 151 13.35 -14.53 9.16
N ASN A 152 13.22 -15.76 9.62
CA ASN A 152 12.00 -16.57 9.46
C ASN A 152 10.84 -16.16 10.40
N SER A 153 11.07 -15.27 11.36
CA SER A 153 10.08 -14.84 12.37
C SER A 153 9.94 -13.33 12.49
N GLU A 154 10.74 -12.55 11.76
CA GLU A 154 10.78 -11.10 11.87
C GLU A 154 10.72 -10.42 10.50
N VAL A 155 9.92 -9.38 10.41
CA VAL A 155 9.76 -8.58 9.20
C VAL A 155 10.09 -7.12 9.48
N LYS A 156 10.95 -6.55 8.65
CA LYS A 156 11.28 -5.12 8.65
C LYS A 156 10.34 -4.35 7.76
N LEU A 157 9.85 -3.23 8.29
CA LEU A 157 8.96 -2.28 7.62
C LEU A 157 9.60 -0.89 7.71
N GLU A 158 9.95 -0.33 6.57
CA GLU A 158 10.55 1.00 6.50
C GLU A 158 9.77 1.86 5.51
N SER A 159 9.69 3.16 5.80
CA SER A 159 9.23 4.10 4.80
C SER A 159 10.12 5.32 4.69
N TYR A 160 10.08 5.92 3.50
CA TYR A 160 10.94 7.03 3.14
C TYR A 160 10.13 8.10 2.41
N ILE A 161 10.53 9.34 2.58
CA ILE A 161 9.97 10.49 1.88
C ILE A 161 11.07 11.23 1.10
N ASP A 162 10.76 11.64 -0.13
CA ASP A 162 11.47 12.68 -0.85
C ASP A 162 10.60 13.94 -0.90
N ASN A 163 10.89 14.89 -0.02
CA ASN A 163 10.19 16.17 0.05
C ASN A 163 10.56 17.15 -1.07
N THR A 164 11.64 16.87 -1.76
CA THR A 164 12.26 17.79 -2.72
C THR A 164 12.01 17.42 -4.17
N ASN A 165 11.50 16.20 -4.40
CA ASN A 165 11.32 15.62 -5.73
C ASN A 165 12.64 15.56 -6.52
N THR A 166 13.75 15.29 -5.81
CA THR A 166 15.11 15.23 -6.35
C THR A 166 15.76 13.86 -6.19
N ASN A 167 14.98 12.86 -5.82
CA ASN A 167 15.43 11.50 -5.49
C ASN A 167 16.32 11.45 -4.22
N TYR A 168 16.12 12.41 -3.31
CA TYR A 168 16.74 12.41 -1.98
C TYR A 168 15.78 11.83 -0.93
N TRP A 169 16.00 10.59 -0.56
CA TRP A 169 15.12 9.82 0.29
C TRP A 169 15.53 9.89 1.77
N VAL A 170 14.65 10.34 2.61
CA VAL A 170 14.82 10.40 4.07
C VAL A 170 13.95 9.32 4.70
N LYS A 171 14.56 8.43 5.51
CA LYS A 171 13.81 7.42 6.27
C LYS A 171 12.95 8.11 7.32
N VAL A 172 11.65 7.80 7.36
CA VAL A 172 10.67 8.40 8.26
C VAL A 172 10.01 7.39 9.20
N THR A 173 10.06 6.10 8.87
CA THR A 173 9.67 5.02 9.78
C THR A 173 10.69 3.89 9.75
N ASP A 174 10.80 3.17 10.88
CA ASP A 174 11.69 2.02 11.04
C ASP A 174 11.09 1.07 12.08
N LEU A 175 10.34 0.08 11.63
CA LEU A 175 9.55 -0.85 12.45
C LEU A 175 9.98 -2.29 12.20
N VAL A 176 10.00 -3.10 13.24
CA VAL A 176 10.08 -4.56 13.16
C VAL A 176 8.78 -5.15 13.66
N ASP A 177 8.18 -6.05 12.87
CA ASP A 177 7.13 -6.95 13.35
C ASP A 177 7.80 -8.28 13.74
N ASP A 178 7.89 -8.51 15.03
CA ASP A 178 8.42 -9.70 15.69
C ASP A 178 7.35 -10.41 16.53
N GLY A 179 6.06 -10.10 16.28
CA GLY A 179 4.89 -10.56 17.03
C GLY A 179 4.34 -9.49 17.99
N GLY A 180 3.29 -9.83 18.73
CA GLY A 180 2.64 -8.90 19.66
C GLY A 180 1.95 -7.70 19.00
N TRP A 181 1.76 -7.72 17.70
CA TRP A 181 0.99 -6.72 16.94
C TRP A 181 -0.34 -7.31 16.50
N TYR A 182 -1.32 -7.17 17.39
CA TYR A 182 -2.60 -7.89 17.32
C TYR A 182 -3.61 -7.21 16.41
N ALA A 183 -4.30 -8.03 15.59
CA ALA A 183 -5.54 -7.61 14.95
C ALA A 183 -6.63 -7.42 16.02
N LYS A 184 -7.31 -6.27 16.02
CA LYS A 184 -8.24 -5.86 17.08
C LYS A 184 -9.65 -5.57 16.61
N MET A 185 -9.85 -5.35 15.34
CA MET A 185 -11.10 -4.83 14.82
C MET A 185 -11.74 -5.82 13.87
N PRO A 186 -12.70 -6.64 14.31
CA PRO A 186 -13.54 -7.33 13.36
C PRO A 186 -14.31 -6.29 12.55
N ASP A 187 -13.96 -6.15 11.29
CA ASP A 187 -14.80 -5.46 10.31
C ASP A 187 -16.01 -6.35 10.00
N SER A 188 -17.10 -5.76 9.50
CA SER A 188 -18.27 -6.49 9.01
C SER A 188 -17.95 -7.51 7.90
N HIS A 189 -16.77 -7.41 7.30
CA HIS A 189 -16.24 -8.30 6.24
C HIS A 189 -15.25 -9.34 6.75
N PHE A 190 -15.03 -9.40 8.05
CA PHE A 190 -14.15 -10.37 8.69
C PHE A 190 -14.60 -11.80 8.43
N PHE A 191 -13.67 -12.68 8.04
CA PHE A 191 -14.00 -14.03 7.59
C PHE A 191 -14.14 -15.05 8.71
N ASP A 192 -13.52 -14.85 9.87
CA ASP A 192 -13.49 -15.77 11.02
C ASP A 192 -13.15 -17.22 10.58
N ALA A 193 -11.99 -17.39 9.96
CA ALA A 193 -11.54 -18.67 9.43
C ALA A 193 -10.34 -19.20 10.25
N ASP A 194 -10.36 -20.49 10.51
CA ASP A 194 -9.20 -21.19 11.09
C ASP A 194 -8.12 -21.37 10.03
N CYS A 195 -7.10 -20.49 10.09
CA CYS A 195 -5.93 -20.53 9.22
C CYS A 195 -4.68 -21.06 9.95
N SER A 196 -4.86 -21.61 11.17
CA SER A 196 -3.74 -22.02 12.04
C SER A 196 -2.72 -20.89 12.28
N LYS A 197 -3.21 -19.66 12.40
CA LYS A 197 -2.42 -18.44 12.60
C LYS A 197 -3.05 -17.60 13.69
N ASP A 198 -2.24 -17.07 14.59
CA ASP A 198 -2.68 -16.22 15.69
C ASP A 198 -3.01 -14.79 15.26
N LYS A 199 -3.70 -14.05 16.15
CA LYS A 199 -4.09 -12.64 15.92
C LYS A 199 -2.91 -11.68 15.77
N ASP A 200 -1.71 -12.09 16.12
CA ASP A 200 -0.47 -11.34 15.94
C ASP A 200 0.47 -11.95 14.89
N PHE A 201 -0.06 -12.82 14.04
CA PHE A 201 0.70 -13.51 13.01
C PHE A 201 1.65 -12.56 12.28
N VAL A 202 2.94 -12.88 12.30
CA VAL A 202 3.98 -12.18 11.53
C VAL A 202 3.94 -12.68 10.09
N ILE A 203 3.61 -11.80 9.13
CA ILE A 203 3.42 -12.17 7.73
C ILE A 203 4.80 -12.36 7.06
N THR A 204 5.46 -13.48 7.33
CA THR A 204 6.79 -13.82 6.77
C THR A 204 6.73 -14.48 5.39
N ASN A 205 5.54 -14.91 4.99
CA ASN A 205 5.30 -15.50 3.66
C ASN A 205 5.21 -14.43 2.57
N SER A 206 5.38 -14.87 1.33
CA SER A 206 5.06 -14.07 0.15
C SER A 206 3.54 -14.00 -0.05
N GLY A 207 3.11 -13.01 -0.83
CA GLY A 207 1.73 -12.89 -1.29
C GLY A 207 1.65 -12.60 -2.78
N SER A 208 0.56 -13.00 -3.41
CA SER A 208 0.34 -12.82 -4.85
C SER A 208 0.09 -11.37 -5.25
N THR A 209 -0.16 -10.48 -4.27
CA THR A 209 -0.59 -9.10 -4.53
C THR A 209 0.36 -8.10 -3.88
N ALA A 210 0.77 -7.11 -4.66
CA ALA A 210 1.30 -5.84 -4.19
C ALA A 210 0.45 -4.73 -4.83
N THR A 211 0.14 -3.67 -4.06
CA THR A 211 -0.87 -2.70 -4.47
C THR A 211 -0.49 -1.29 -4.09
N PHE A 212 -0.63 -0.37 -5.05
CA PHE A 212 -0.73 1.06 -4.79
C PHE A 212 -2.21 1.41 -4.61
N ARG A 213 -2.62 1.75 -3.40
CA ARG A 213 -4.00 2.07 -3.04
C ARG A 213 -4.13 3.54 -2.67
N SER A 214 -5.28 4.12 -2.95
CA SER A 214 -5.73 5.39 -2.38
C SER A 214 -7.18 5.31 -1.95
N ASP A 215 -7.51 6.01 -0.87
CA ASP A 215 -8.88 6.13 -0.37
C ASP A 215 -9.29 7.60 -0.34
N ASN A 216 -10.44 7.91 -0.96
CA ASN A 216 -11.09 9.22 -1.03
C ASN A 216 -10.22 10.36 -1.59
N LEU A 217 -9.30 10.06 -2.47
CA LEU A 217 -8.38 11.04 -3.05
C LEU A 217 -8.62 11.26 -4.54
N ILE A 218 -8.40 12.51 -4.95
CA ILE A 218 -8.06 12.89 -6.33
C ILE A 218 -6.56 13.20 -6.28
N TRP A 219 -5.75 12.41 -6.99
CA TRP A 219 -4.30 12.56 -6.91
C TRP A 219 -3.61 12.28 -8.23
N ASP A 220 -2.47 12.92 -8.42
CA ASP A 220 -1.58 12.70 -9.56
C ASP A 220 -0.47 11.76 -9.15
N PHE A 221 -0.07 10.85 -10.06
CA PHE A 221 1.05 9.95 -9.85
C PHE A 221 2.05 10.00 -11.01
N LYS A 222 3.29 9.66 -10.70
CA LYS A 222 4.35 9.40 -11.67
C LYS A 222 5.38 8.43 -11.12
N ASN A 223 6.03 7.69 -12.03
CA ASN A 223 7.16 6.80 -11.72
C ASN A 223 6.84 5.78 -10.60
N LEU A 224 5.63 5.19 -10.62
CA LEU A 224 5.33 4.09 -9.72
C LEU A 224 6.18 2.88 -10.12
N SER A 225 6.82 2.26 -9.15
CA SER A 225 7.64 1.08 -9.36
C SER A 225 7.58 0.13 -8.17
N ILE A 226 7.82 -1.14 -8.43
CA ILE A 226 8.06 -2.16 -7.42
C ILE A 226 9.28 -2.97 -7.82
N ARG A 227 10.15 -3.29 -6.86
CA ARG A 227 11.27 -4.20 -7.06
C ARG A 227 11.42 -5.17 -5.91
N GLU A 228 11.94 -6.35 -6.20
CA GLU A 228 12.40 -7.31 -5.21
C GLU A 228 13.79 -6.91 -4.68
N ILE A 229 14.00 -7.09 -3.37
CA ILE A 229 15.24 -6.79 -2.67
C ILE A 229 15.78 -7.98 -1.89
#